data_83f69a0b11abaf054103cf435d5bf23d
#
_entry.id   83f69a0b11abaf054103cf435d5bf23d
#
_cell.length_a   1.000
_cell.length_b   1.000
_cell.length_c   1.000
_cell.angle_alpha   90.00
_cell.angle_beta   90.00
_cell.angle_gamma   90.00
#
_symmetry.space_group_name_H-M   'P 1'
#
loop_
_entity.id
_entity.type
_entity.pdbx_description
1 polymer ?
#
loop_
_entity_poly.entity_id
_entity_poly.type
_entity_poly.pdbx_seq_one_letter_code
_entity_poly.pdbx_strand_id
1 'polypeptide(L)'
;MVRPGLPVGHTVHGLLGVTAARRPDESIRFPSEGDAVTYRDLSVRARQLAGELAAEGVRQGARVGILCPTGPDYFQSLFAVSAAGAAVCPLPLPAGLRDIAGYTRQLSRIAAVSGMRLILVSPRLAPLAGQFAAALPGLRLRPAACAGTPAAALPAVAEDDNALVQFTSGSTAQPKGVRLTHRNVLAGLAAIAGGIALGDGDAGGFWLPLFHDMGLFGVMSGIQAGIPMHVWSPVSFIKNPGGWLREFLASGSTITAMPDFGYQMLAAAVSQDEAAALDMSRWRVAVNGSEPISAATVTDFTERFAPGGFRPETMFGVYGMAEATLAVTFPPLGRRPVFDWVDRGALARARSPGSAARWPDSSFGSPTRRRARRRPTARSARSRSGAPP
;
A
#
# COMPACT_ATOMS: atom_id res chain seq x y z
N MET A 1 -9.93 16.14 18.82
CA MET A 1 -9.04 17.19 18.26
C MET A 1 -8.37 16.58 17.04
N VAL A 2 -8.62 17.06 15.86
CA VAL A 2 -7.87 16.73 14.66
C VAL A 2 -6.47 17.31 14.84
N ARG A 3 -5.43 16.47 14.92
CA ARG A 3 -4.04 16.96 14.96
C ARG A 3 -3.79 17.78 13.70
N PRO A 4 -3.05 18.91 13.78
CA PRO A 4 -2.63 19.63 12.59
C PRO A 4 -1.95 18.66 11.65
N GLY A 5 -2.32 18.69 10.36
CA GLY A 5 -1.83 17.77 9.34
C GLY A 5 -0.29 17.74 9.34
N LEU A 6 0.27 16.57 9.09
CA LEU A 6 1.72 16.43 8.92
C LEU A 6 2.18 17.43 7.84
N PRO A 7 3.30 18.16 8.06
CA PRO A 7 3.83 19.04 7.03
C PRO A 7 4.19 18.19 5.81
N VAL A 8 3.56 18.50 4.70
CA VAL A 8 3.67 17.76 3.45
C VAL A 8 4.30 18.67 2.42
N GLY A 9 5.34 18.22 1.73
CA GLY A 9 5.80 18.86 0.51
C GLY A 9 4.71 18.77 -0.56
N HIS A 10 4.72 19.66 -1.55
CA HIS A 10 3.72 19.66 -2.64
C HIS A 10 3.91 18.53 -3.67
N THR A 11 4.99 17.76 -3.56
CA THR A 11 5.35 16.67 -4.48
C THR A 11 5.84 15.44 -3.72
N VAL A 12 5.83 14.28 -4.36
CA VAL A 12 6.32 13.02 -3.76
C VAL A 12 7.78 13.13 -3.31
N HIS A 13 8.65 13.70 -4.13
CA HIS A 13 10.04 13.94 -3.71
C HIS A 13 10.17 15.06 -2.66
N GLY A 14 9.28 16.06 -2.70
CA GLY A 14 9.21 17.13 -1.70
C GLY A 14 8.85 16.58 -0.31
N LEU A 15 7.97 15.58 -0.25
CA LEU A 15 7.66 14.84 0.97
C LEU A 15 8.94 14.31 1.64
N LEU A 16 9.80 13.61 0.88
CA LEU A 16 11.06 13.10 1.42
C LEU A 16 11.98 14.24 1.91
N GLY A 17 12.04 15.36 1.18
CA GLY A 17 12.81 16.53 1.60
C GLY A 17 12.36 17.08 2.95
N VAL A 18 11.05 17.22 3.15
CA VAL A 18 10.45 17.64 4.44
C VAL A 18 10.76 16.64 5.55
N THR A 19 10.61 15.34 5.28
CA THR A 19 10.89 14.29 6.26
C THR A 19 12.37 14.26 6.64
N ALA A 20 13.26 14.34 5.68
CA ALA A 20 14.71 14.36 5.91
C ALA A 20 15.17 15.58 6.72
N ALA A 21 14.50 16.73 6.57
CA ALA A 21 14.78 17.91 7.37
C ALA A 21 14.28 17.78 8.82
N ARG A 22 13.14 17.10 9.06
CA ARG A 22 12.53 16.92 10.38
C ARG A 22 13.10 15.76 11.17
N ARG A 23 13.44 14.67 10.51
CA ARG A 23 13.87 13.37 11.07
C ARG A 23 15.08 12.82 10.30
N PRO A 24 16.20 13.57 10.24
CA PRO A 24 17.33 13.22 9.35
C PRO A 24 17.94 11.86 9.65
N ASP A 25 18.00 11.48 10.93
CA ASP A 25 18.70 10.30 11.40
C ASP A 25 17.78 9.08 11.53
N GLU A 26 16.46 9.28 11.32
CA GLU A 26 15.51 8.18 11.26
C GLU A 26 15.69 7.40 9.95
N SER A 27 15.32 6.10 9.94
CA SER A 27 15.74 5.20 8.87
C SER A 27 14.65 4.24 8.39
N ILE A 28 14.84 3.81 7.15
CA ILE A 28 14.22 2.61 6.60
C ILE A 28 15.26 1.49 6.71
N ARG A 29 14.91 0.43 7.42
CA ARG A 29 15.71 -0.78 7.59
C ARG A 29 15.16 -1.89 6.70
N PHE A 30 16.03 -2.69 6.13
CA PHE A 30 15.70 -3.83 5.27
C PHE A 30 16.29 -5.11 5.90
N PRO A 31 15.64 -5.68 6.92
CA PRO A 31 16.25 -6.75 7.71
C PRO A 31 16.61 -7.99 6.87
N SER A 32 15.78 -8.35 5.88
CA SER A 32 16.06 -9.48 4.97
C SER A 32 17.36 -9.32 4.17
N GLU A 33 17.83 -8.08 4.02
CA GLU A 33 18.95 -7.70 3.16
C GLU A 33 20.17 -7.26 3.97
N GLY A 34 19.99 -7.02 5.27
CA GLY A 34 21.04 -6.46 6.12
C GLY A 34 21.35 -4.98 5.84
N ASP A 35 20.44 -4.27 5.16
CA ASP A 35 20.61 -2.89 4.72
C ASP A 35 19.78 -1.90 5.54
N ALA A 36 20.23 -0.64 5.54
CA ALA A 36 19.47 0.49 6.07
C ALA A 36 19.83 1.78 5.33
N VAL A 37 18.90 2.74 5.32
CA VAL A 37 19.17 4.08 4.80
C VAL A 37 18.44 5.11 5.66
N THR A 38 19.14 6.17 6.08
CA THR A 38 18.52 7.28 6.80
C THR A 38 17.70 8.14 5.83
N TYR A 39 16.73 8.89 6.36
CA TYR A 39 15.97 9.82 5.50
C TYR A 39 16.87 10.89 4.90
N ARG A 40 17.89 11.35 5.63
CA ARG A 40 18.93 12.26 5.12
C ARG A 40 19.63 11.66 3.92
N ASP A 41 20.23 10.48 4.08
CA ASP A 41 21.01 9.86 3.01
C ASP A 41 20.14 9.48 1.81
N LEU A 42 18.93 9.01 2.06
CA LEU A 42 17.97 8.72 0.99
C LEU A 42 17.65 9.99 0.18
N SER A 43 17.43 11.13 0.86
CA SER A 43 17.16 12.41 0.20
C SER A 43 18.35 12.88 -0.65
N VAL A 44 19.57 12.74 -0.13
CA VAL A 44 20.80 13.10 -0.86
C VAL A 44 20.97 12.22 -2.09
N ARG A 45 20.93 10.90 -1.91
CA ARG A 45 21.09 9.93 -3.01
C ARG A 45 20.02 10.09 -4.09
N ALA A 46 18.75 10.32 -3.68
CA ALA A 46 17.66 10.55 -4.63
C ALA A 46 17.88 11.81 -5.48
N ARG A 47 18.35 12.90 -4.88
CA ARG A 47 18.64 14.15 -5.59
C ARG A 47 19.83 14.00 -6.56
N GLN A 48 20.87 13.28 -6.17
CA GLN A 48 22.01 12.98 -7.04
C GLN A 48 21.56 12.18 -8.26
N LEU A 49 20.85 11.07 -8.05
CA LEU A 49 20.32 10.25 -9.14
C LEU A 49 19.34 11.03 -10.02
N ALA A 50 18.51 11.92 -9.45
CA ALA A 50 17.61 12.77 -10.22
C ALA A 50 18.37 13.71 -11.17
N GLY A 51 19.48 14.31 -10.70
CA GLY A 51 20.36 15.15 -11.53
C GLY A 51 21.00 14.37 -12.68
N GLU A 52 21.45 13.14 -12.43
CA GLU A 52 21.96 12.24 -13.46
C GLU A 52 20.88 11.91 -14.50
N LEU A 53 19.67 11.56 -14.06
CA LEU A 53 18.54 11.28 -14.94
C LEU A 53 18.17 12.49 -15.82
N ALA A 54 18.17 13.70 -15.25
CA ALA A 54 17.92 14.94 -15.98
C ALA A 54 19.02 15.20 -17.03
N ALA A 55 20.30 15.00 -16.69
CA ALA A 55 21.42 15.11 -17.61
C ALA A 55 21.35 14.08 -18.74
N GLU A 56 20.88 12.88 -18.46
CA GLU A 56 20.66 11.80 -19.43
C GLU A 56 19.40 11.97 -20.29
N GLY A 57 18.68 13.06 -20.15
CA GLY A 57 17.54 13.41 -20.99
C GLY A 57 16.19 12.97 -20.47
N VAL A 58 16.05 12.54 -19.22
CA VAL A 58 14.72 12.38 -18.60
C VAL A 58 14.09 13.76 -18.47
N ARG A 59 12.86 13.90 -18.94
CA ARG A 59 12.13 15.19 -18.98
C ARG A 59 10.82 15.08 -18.21
N GLN A 60 10.30 16.23 -17.81
CA GLN A 60 8.98 16.33 -17.19
C GLN A 60 7.92 15.60 -18.03
N GLY A 61 7.05 14.83 -17.36
CA GLY A 61 6.02 14.01 -17.99
C GLY A 61 6.52 12.68 -18.59
N ALA A 62 7.83 12.40 -18.58
CA ALA A 62 8.35 11.08 -18.91
C ALA A 62 7.82 10.02 -17.94
N ARG A 63 7.91 8.75 -18.32
CA ARG A 63 7.56 7.61 -17.47
C ARG A 63 8.78 6.71 -17.36
N VAL A 64 9.18 6.41 -16.14
CA VAL A 64 10.38 5.62 -15.84
C VAL A 64 10.01 4.41 -15.01
N GLY A 65 10.33 3.23 -15.53
CA GLY A 65 10.14 1.97 -14.81
C GLY A 65 11.14 1.82 -13.67
N ILE A 66 10.69 1.26 -12.55
CA ILE A 66 11.57 0.85 -11.45
C ILE A 66 11.48 -0.66 -11.31
N LEU A 67 12.58 -1.35 -11.60
CA LEU A 67 12.74 -2.79 -11.46
C LEU A 67 13.77 -3.06 -10.36
N CYS A 68 13.34 -2.86 -9.12
CA CYS A 68 14.18 -3.01 -7.95
C CYS A 68 13.50 -3.91 -6.91
N PRO A 69 14.17 -4.92 -6.36
CA PRO A 69 13.72 -5.61 -5.16
C PRO A 69 13.56 -4.66 -3.98
N THR A 70 12.94 -5.15 -2.91
CA THR A 70 12.87 -4.43 -1.64
C THR A 70 14.29 -4.07 -1.18
N GLY A 71 14.53 -2.78 -0.97
CA GLY A 71 15.85 -2.28 -0.59
C GLY A 71 16.00 -0.78 -0.84
N PRO A 72 17.18 -0.20 -0.49
CA PRO A 72 17.46 1.23 -0.65
C PRO A 72 17.30 1.72 -2.10
N ASP A 73 17.71 0.90 -3.08
CA ASP A 73 17.66 1.24 -4.52
C ASP A 73 16.24 1.56 -5.00
N TYR A 74 15.24 0.86 -4.43
CA TYR A 74 13.84 1.09 -4.79
C TYR A 74 13.41 2.50 -4.43
N PHE A 75 13.61 2.89 -3.17
CA PHE A 75 13.18 4.20 -2.67
C PHE A 75 14.02 5.33 -3.26
N GLN A 76 15.32 5.14 -3.40
CA GLN A 76 16.20 6.07 -4.11
C GLN A 76 15.67 6.34 -5.52
N SER A 77 15.36 5.30 -6.29
CA SER A 77 14.82 5.40 -7.65
C SER A 77 13.45 6.07 -7.69
N LEU A 78 12.55 5.72 -6.77
CA LEU A 78 11.22 6.30 -6.67
C LEU A 78 11.29 7.83 -6.49
N PHE A 79 12.05 8.29 -5.53
CA PHE A 79 12.18 9.72 -5.25
C PHE A 79 13.01 10.46 -6.30
N ALA A 80 14.03 9.81 -6.89
CA ALA A 80 14.84 10.39 -7.96
C ALA A 80 14.02 10.62 -9.24
N VAL A 81 13.25 9.64 -9.67
CA VAL A 81 12.36 9.76 -10.84
C VAL A 81 11.34 10.87 -10.62
N SER A 82 10.74 10.93 -9.43
CA SER A 82 9.82 12.01 -9.05
C SER A 82 10.50 13.39 -9.11
N ALA A 83 11.72 13.52 -8.59
CA ALA A 83 12.47 14.79 -8.59
C ALA A 83 12.94 15.21 -9.98
N ALA A 84 13.17 14.27 -10.89
CA ALA A 84 13.45 14.54 -12.30
C ALA A 84 12.19 14.94 -13.11
N GLY A 85 11.02 15.06 -12.48
CA GLY A 85 9.75 15.45 -13.10
C GLY A 85 9.08 14.33 -13.89
N ALA A 86 9.49 13.09 -13.70
CA ALA A 86 8.93 11.93 -14.38
C ALA A 86 7.96 11.15 -13.48
N ALA A 87 7.00 10.46 -14.10
CA ALA A 87 6.13 9.54 -13.39
C ALA A 87 6.83 8.20 -13.15
N VAL A 88 6.77 7.74 -11.91
CA VAL A 88 7.31 6.45 -11.48
C VAL A 88 6.38 5.33 -11.96
N CYS A 89 6.93 4.27 -12.53
CA CYS A 89 6.22 3.05 -12.88
C CYS A 89 6.83 1.87 -12.10
N PRO A 90 6.31 1.52 -10.91
CA PRO A 90 6.76 0.34 -10.19
C PRO A 90 6.47 -0.91 -11.02
N LEU A 91 7.48 -1.74 -11.22
CA LEU A 91 7.38 -2.95 -12.05
C LEU A 91 7.38 -4.20 -11.16
N PRO A 92 6.53 -5.20 -11.49
CA PRO A 92 6.57 -6.47 -10.79
C PRO A 92 7.93 -7.13 -10.97
N LEU A 93 8.39 -7.83 -9.93
CA LEU A 93 9.60 -8.65 -9.99
C LEU A 93 9.29 -10.01 -10.61
N PRO A 94 10.27 -10.68 -11.23
CA PRO A 94 10.07 -12.05 -11.68
C PRO A 94 9.80 -12.97 -10.48
N ALA A 95 8.76 -13.80 -10.57
CA ALA A 95 8.43 -14.78 -9.53
C ALA A 95 9.48 -15.90 -9.40
N GLY A 96 10.40 -15.99 -10.36
CA GLY A 96 11.49 -16.94 -10.42
C GLY A 96 12.16 -16.91 -11.79
N LEU A 97 13.26 -17.66 -11.95
CA LEU A 97 14.03 -17.71 -13.20
C LEU A 97 13.43 -18.68 -14.23
N ARG A 98 12.39 -19.45 -13.88
CA ARG A 98 11.87 -20.51 -14.74
C ARG A 98 11.09 -20.00 -15.95
N ASP A 99 10.43 -18.84 -15.88
CA ASP A 99 9.67 -18.24 -16.97
C ASP A 99 10.05 -16.77 -17.23
N ILE A 100 11.32 -16.55 -17.52
CA ILE A 100 11.82 -15.21 -17.88
C ILE A 100 11.15 -14.73 -19.18
N ALA A 101 10.85 -15.61 -20.12
CA ALA A 101 10.19 -15.24 -21.37
C ALA A 101 8.75 -14.73 -21.16
N GLY A 102 7.97 -15.37 -20.28
CA GLY A 102 6.64 -14.88 -19.90
C GLY A 102 6.71 -13.55 -19.17
N TYR A 103 7.64 -13.42 -18.25
CA TYR A 103 7.88 -12.20 -17.50
C TYR A 103 8.28 -11.01 -18.41
N THR A 104 9.21 -11.21 -19.33
CA THR A 104 9.63 -10.14 -20.26
C THR A 104 8.51 -9.75 -21.24
N ARG A 105 7.67 -10.69 -21.69
CA ARG A 105 6.45 -10.36 -22.42
C ARG A 105 5.49 -9.48 -21.60
N GLN A 106 5.34 -9.75 -20.32
CA GLN A 106 4.54 -8.89 -19.41
C GLN A 106 5.13 -7.49 -19.30
N LEU A 107 6.45 -7.36 -19.09
CA LEU A 107 7.13 -6.08 -19.04
C LEU A 107 7.00 -5.30 -20.37
N SER A 108 7.10 -5.97 -21.51
CA SER A 108 6.91 -5.35 -22.83
C SER A 108 5.50 -4.75 -22.98
N ARG A 109 4.47 -5.47 -22.51
CA ARG A 109 3.08 -4.97 -22.52
C ARG A 109 2.92 -3.76 -21.61
N ILE A 110 3.47 -3.81 -20.41
CA ILE A 110 3.47 -2.68 -19.46
C ILE A 110 4.17 -1.47 -20.08
N ALA A 111 5.34 -1.67 -20.69
CA ALA A 111 6.09 -0.62 -21.34
C ALA A 111 5.32 0.02 -22.51
N ALA A 112 4.67 -0.79 -23.33
CA ALA A 112 3.86 -0.32 -24.45
C ALA A 112 2.65 0.51 -23.99
N VAL A 113 1.91 0.04 -22.96
CA VAL A 113 0.75 0.75 -22.41
C VAL A 113 1.15 2.05 -21.72
N SER A 114 2.26 2.05 -20.97
CA SER A 114 2.74 3.24 -20.29
C SER A 114 3.47 4.22 -21.19
N GLY A 115 4.03 3.76 -22.31
CA GLY A 115 4.93 4.54 -23.15
C GLY A 115 6.27 4.86 -22.49
N MET A 116 6.68 4.09 -21.47
CA MET A 116 8.01 4.25 -20.86
C MET A 116 9.11 3.87 -21.83
N ARG A 117 10.27 4.51 -21.68
CA ARG A 117 11.46 4.25 -22.50
C ARG A 117 12.72 3.95 -21.69
N LEU A 118 12.63 4.08 -20.39
CA LEU A 118 13.72 3.86 -19.46
C LEU A 118 13.22 3.00 -18.30
N ILE A 119 14.03 2.03 -17.91
CA ILE A 119 13.84 1.24 -16.69
C ILE A 119 15.11 1.36 -15.84
N LEU A 120 14.97 1.78 -14.59
CA LEU A 120 15.99 1.68 -13.57
C LEU A 120 16.01 0.26 -13.01
N VAL A 121 17.14 -0.40 -13.10
CA VAL A 121 17.31 -1.80 -12.69
C VAL A 121 18.26 -1.86 -11.51
N SER A 122 17.82 -2.49 -10.41
CA SER A 122 18.71 -2.69 -9.26
C SER A 122 19.98 -3.46 -9.65
N PRO A 123 21.16 -3.10 -9.14
CA PRO A 123 22.39 -3.88 -9.30
C PRO A 123 22.24 -5.34 -8.92
N ARG A 124 21.34 -5.67 -7.99
CA ARG A 124 21.04 -7.07 -7.61
C ARG A 124 20.44 -7.90 -8.75
N LEU A 125 19.89 -7.26 -9.77
CA LEU A 125 19.36 -7.92 -10.98
C LEU A 125 20.34 -7.86 -12.16
N ALA A 126 21.56 -7.38 -11.95
CA ALA A 126 22.59 -7.32 -12.99
C ALA A 126 22.84 -8.65 -13.73
N PRO A 127 22.79 -9.83 -13.09
CA PRO A 127 22.92 -11.12 -13.79
C PRO A 127 21.84 -11.36 -14.86
N LEU A 128 20.68 -10.70 -14.75
CA LEU A 128 19.56 -10.82 -15.69
C LEU A 128 19.53 -9.68 -16.73
N ALA A 129 20.41 -8.67 -16.59
CA ALA A 129 20.37 -7.45 -17.41
C ALA A 129 20.51 -7.76 -18.91
N GLY A 130 21.38 -8.71 -19.30
CA GLY A 130 21.54 -9.14 -20.69
C GLY A 130 20.28 -9.79 -21.27
N GLN A 131 19.58 -10.61 -20.48
CA GLN A 131 18.32 -11.23 -20.89
C GLN A 131 17.21 -10.19 -21.03
N PHE A 132 17.13 -9.23 -20.11
CA PHE A 132 16.17 -8.12 -20.21
C PHE A 132 16.45 -7.24 -21.41
N ALA A 133 17.71 -6.89 -21.69
CA ALA A 133 18.09 -6.06 -22.82
C ALA A 133 17.71 -6.73 -24.14
N ALA A 134 17.99 -8.03 -24.29
CA ALA A 134 17.62 -8.79 -25.50
C ALA A 134 16.10 -8.90 -25.69
N ALA A 135 15.34 -9.04 -24.61
CA ALA A 135 13.91 -9.26 -24.66
C ALA A 135 13.05 -7.97 -24.69
N LEU A 136 13.66 -6.81 -24.42
CA LEU A 136 13.00 -5.51 -24.36
C LEU A 136 13.61 -4.50 -25.33
N PRO A 137 13.61 -4.78 -26.64
CA PRO A 137 14.19 -3.88 -27.64
C PRO A 137 13.46 -2.53 -27.62
N GLY A 138 14.26 -1.44 -27.66
CA GLY A 138 13.73 -0.07 -27.60
C GLY A 138 13.51 0.48 -26.18
N LEU A 139 13.76 -0.31 -25.14
CA LEU A 139 13.83 0.16 -23.74
C LEU A 139 15.29 0.33 -23.31
N ARG A 140 15.61 1.49 -22.79
CA ARG A 140 16.90 1.72 -22.14
C ARG A 140 16.87 1.15 -20.74
N LEU A 141 17.79 0.27 -20.42
CA LEU A 141 18.02 -0.23 -19.05
C LEU A 141 19.20 0.52 -18.45
N ARG A 142 19.01 1.06 -17.25
CA ARG A 142 20.03 1.80 -16.51
C ARG A 142 20.15 1.24 -15.10
N PRO A 143 21.36 1.05 -14.57
CA PRO A 143 21.50 0.72 -13.15
C PRO A 143 20.85 1.77 -12.25
N ALA A 144 20.15 1.33 -11.21
CA ALA A 144 19.53 2.20 -10.19
C ALA A 144 20.58 2.87 -9.26
N ALA A 145 21.85 2.52 -9.44
CA ALA A 145 22.96 3.12 -8.68
C ALA A 145 23.23 4.56 -9.13
N CYS A 146 23.66 5.39 -8.16
CA CYS A 146 24.12 6.74 -8.39
C CYS A 146 25.63 6.72 -8.70
N ALA A 147 26.07 7.42 -9.74
CA ALA A 147 27.49 7.55 -10.09
C ALA A 147 28.20 8.64 -9.28
N GLY A 148 27.46 9.45 -8.51
CA GLY A 148 28.03 10.52 -7.68
C GLY A 148 28.41 11.79 -8.44
N THR A 149 27.95 11.92 -9.69
CA THR A 149 28.17 13.13 -10.49
C THR A 149 27.39 14.34 -9.92
N PRO A 150 27.90 15.57 -10.03
CA PRO A 150 27.18 16.76 -9.60
C PRO A 150 25.80 16.84 -10.23
N ALA A 151 24.76 17.09 -9.42
CA ALA A 151 23.40 17.15 -9.89
C ALA A 151 23.20 18.32 -10.85
N ALA A 152 22.63 18.07 -12.03
CA ALA A 152 22.09 19.11 -12.89
C ALA A 152 20.91 19.81 -12.18
N ALA A 153 20.55 21.01 -12.62
CA ALA A 153 19.38 21.70 -12.14
C ALA A 153 18.14 20.83 -12.37
N LEU A 154 17.36 20.59 -11.30
CA LEU A 154 16.15 19.81 -11.38
C LEU A 154 14.98 20.68 -11.88
N PRO A 155 14.02 20.11 -12.63
CA PRO A 155 12.86 20.83 -13.11
C PRO A 155 11.94 21.24 -11.94
N ALA A 156 11.19 22.31 -12.17
CA ALA A 156 10.06 22.62 -11.30
C ALA A 156 8.93 21.62 -11.57
N VAL A 157 8.48 20.92 -10.54
CA VAL A 157 7.41 19.90 -10.62
C VAL A 157 6.17 20.42 -9.93
N ALA A 158 5.04 20.41 -10.65
CA ALA A 158 3.76 20.81 -10.10
C ALA A 158 3.04 19.65 -9.40
N GLU A 159 2.17 19.97 -8.46
CA GLU A 159 1.38 18.96 -7.74
C GLU A 159 0.38 18.21 -8.63
N ASP A 160 -0.02 18.77 -9.76
CA ASP A 160 -0.90 18.16 -10.75
C ASP A 160 -0.14 17.37 -11.83
N ASP A 161 1.19 17.37 -11.82
CA ASP A 161 1.98 16.47 -12.65
C ASP A 161 1.79 15.02 -12.25
N ASN A 162 1.93 14.10 -13.22
CA ASN A 162 1.86 12.67 -12.93
C ASN A 162 3.05 12.24 -12.07
N ALA A 163 2.76 11.72 -10.88
CA ALA A 163 3.78 11.20 -9.96
C ALA A 163 4.02 9.70 -10.14
N LEU A 164 2.94 8.95 -10.38
CA LEU A 164 2.96 7.49 -10.36
C LEU A 164 2.03 6.91 -11.42
N VAL A 165 2.43 5.79 -12.02
CA VAL A 165 1.56 4.92 -12.81
C VAL A 165 1.55 3.55 -12.14
N GLN A 166 0.46 3.26 -11.43
CA GLN A 166 0.27 1.98 -10.74
C GLN A 166 -0.39 0.98 -11.67
N PHE A 167 0.27 -0.15 -11.94
CA PHE A 167 -0.33 -1.21 -12.74
C PHE A 167 -1.16 -2.15 -11.86
N THR A 168 -2.39 -2.41 -12.32
CA THR A 168 -3.28 -3.38 -11.69
C THR A 168 -3.42 -4.59 -12.62
N SER A 169 -3.65 -5.77 -12.02
CA SER A 169 -3.85 -7.02 -12.78
C SER A 169 -5.14 -7.03 -13.59
N GLY A 170 -6.03 -6.07 -13.41
CA GLY A 170 -7.31 -5.90 -14.14
C GLY A 170 -8.07 -7.20 -14.40
N SER A 171 -9.40 -7.16 -14.48
CA SER A 171 -10.23 -8.31 -14.86
C SER A 171 -10.03 -8.73 -16.35
N THR A 172 -9.24 -7.97 -17.11
CA THR A 172 -8.88 -8.23 -18.51
C THR A 172 -7.40 -8.55 -18.60
N ALA A 173 -7.02 -9.47 -19.50
CA ALA A 173 -5.64 -9.93 -19.69
C ALA A 173 -4.60 -8.83 -20.05
N GLN A 174 -5.03 -7.57 -20.15
CA GLN A 174 -4.16 -6.44 -20.43
C GLN A 174 -3.91 -5.61 -19.17
N PRO A 175 -2.64 -5.24 -18.87
CA PRO A 175 -2.32 -4.40 -17.73
C PRO A 175 -2.99 -3.02 -17.89
N LYS A 176 -3.64 -2.56 -16.83
CA LYS A 176 -4.19 -1.20 -16.74
C LYS A 176 -3.29 -0.35 -15.86
N GLY A 177 -2.87 0.81 -16.37
CA GLY A 177 -2.07 1.77 -15.62
C GLY A 177 -2.95 2.87 -15.04
N VAL A 178 -3.08 2.90 -13.73
CA VAL A 178 -3.73 3.98 -12.99
C VAL A 178 -2.74 5.13 -12.85
N ARG A 179 -3.10 6.31 -13.35
CA ARG A 179 -2.26 7.53 -13.24
C ARG A 179 -2.64 8.31 -12.01
N LEU A 180 -1.66 8.58 -11.17
CA LEU A 180 -1.82 9.38 -9.96
C LEU A 180 -0.92 10.61 -10.05
N THR A 181 -1.48 11.78 -9.78
CA THR A 181 -0.73 13.02 -9.64
C THR A 181 -0.03 13.08 -8.29
N HIS A 182 0.91 14.00 -8.10
CA HIS A 182 1.51 14.25 -6.79
C HIS A 182 0.42 14.59 -5.76
N ARG A 183 -0.55 15.42 -6.13
CA ARG A 183 -1.70 15.77 -5.30
C ARG A 183 -2.50 14.52 -4.86
N ASN A 184 -2.78 13.60 -5.80
CA ASN A 184 -3.51 12.36 -5.47
C ASN A 184 -2.74 11.52 -4.46
N VAL A 185 -1.44 11.31 -4.70
CA VAL A 185 -0.59 10.52 -3.80
C VAL A 185 -0.56 11.14 -2.41
N LEU A 186 -0.26 12.43 -2.29
CA LEU A 186 -0.15 13.11 -1.00
C LEU A 186 -1.47 13.13 -0.23
N ALA A 187 -2.60 13.35 -0.91
CA ALA A 187 -3.92 13.29 -0.31
C ALA A 187 -4.24 11.88 0.20
N GLY A 188 -3.91 10.84 -0.58
CA GLY A 188 -4.09 9.45 -0.17
C GLY A 188 -3.25 9.08 1.05
N LEU A 189 -1.97 9.49 1.08
CA LEU A 189 -1.10 9.28 2.23
C LEU A 189 -1.62 10.00 3.49
N ALA A 190 -2.13 11.23 3.35
CA ALA A 190 -2.74 11.97 4.45
C ALA A 190 -4.00 11.27 4.97
N ALA A 191 -4.83 10.71 4.07
CA ALA A 191 -6.02 9.95 4.44
C ALA A 191 -5.63 8.66 5.21
N ILE A 192 -4.60 7.94 4.77
CA ILE A 192 -4.08 6.76 5.47
C ILE A 192 -3.59 7.16 6.85
N ALA A 193 -2.70 8.15 6.94
CA ALA A 193 -2.14 8.61 8.20
C ALA A 193 -3.21 9.06 9.20
N GLY A 194 -4.23 9.80 8.71
CA GLY A 194 -5.38 10.22 9.52
C GLY A 194 -6.26 9.05 9.96
N GLY A 195 -6.53 8.10 9.05
CA GLY A 195 -7.39 6.94 9.31
C GLY A 195 -6.86 5.98 10.37
N ILE A 196 -5.54 5.82 10.44
CA ILE A 196 -4.87 5.00 11.47
C ILE A 196 -4.27 5.82 12.61
N ALA A 197 -4.52 7.13 12.67
CA ALA A 197 -3.94 8.07 13.62
C ALA A 197 -2.42 7.88 13.78
N LEU A 198 -1.72 7.86 12.64
CA LEU A 198 -0.27 7.66 12.59
C LEU A 198 0.47 8.76 13.33
N GLY A 199 1.44 8.40 14.18
CA GLY A 199 2.14 9.38 15.02
C GLY A 199 3.52 8.94 15.49
N ASP A 200 4.20 9.81 16.23
CA ASP A 200 5.61 9.68 16.65
C ASP A 200 5.94 8.43 17.48
N GLY A 201 4.95 7.79 18.10
CA GLY A 201 5.13 6.54 18.85
C GLY A 201 5.04 5.28 18.00
N ASP A 202 4.80 5.42 16.69
CA ASP A 202 4.66 4.29 15.78
C ASP A 202 5.97 3.91 15.10
N ALA A 203 6.04 2.65 14.69
CA ALA A 203 7.04 2.12 13.79
C ALA A 203 6.34 1.20 12.77
N GLY A 204 6.69 1.33 11.50
CA GLY A 204 6.08 0.53 10.43
C GLY A 204 6.86 -0.76 10.17
N GLY A 205 6.15 -1.88 10.05
CA GLY A 205 6.72 -3.17 9.66
C GLY A 205 5.98 -3.77 8.45
N PHE A 206 6.61 -3.83 7.28
CA PHE A 206 5.97 -4.23 6.02
C PHE A 206 6.78 -5.27 5.27
N TRP A 207 6.09 -6.18 4.59
CA TRP A 207 6.70 -7.21 3.74
C TRP A 207 6.07 -7.29 2.34
N LEU A 208 5.02 -6.52 2.09
CA LEU A 208 4.31 -6.56 0.82
C LEU A 208 5.17 -6.06 -0.34
N PRO A 209 4.93 -6.57 -1.56
CA PRO A 209 5.63 -6.10 -2.75
C PRO A 209 5.41 -4.59 -2.96
N LEU A 210 6.49 -3.85 -3.20
CA LEU A 210 6.45 -2.40 -3.37
C LEU A 210 5.88 -1.95 -4.74
N PHE A 211 5.72 -2.88 -5.69
CA PHE A 211 4.99 -2.60 -6.93
C PHE A 211 3.47 -2.70 -6.76
N HIS A 212 3.00 -3.16 -5.60
CA HIS A 212 1.58 -3.20 -5.23
C HIS A 212 1.23 -1.98 -4.37
N ASP A 213 0.02 -1.43 -4.57
CA ASP A 213 -0.43 -0.20 -3.90
C ASP A 213 -0.37 -0.29 -2.37
N MET A 214 -0.88 -1.38 -1.76
CA MET A 214 -0.86 -1.54 -0.31
C MET A 214 0.55 -1.59 0.28
N GLY A 215 1.50 -2.24 -0.41
CA GLY A 215 2.90 -2.25 0.01
C GLY A 215 3.56 -0.87 -0.12
N LEU A 216 3.39 -0.24 -1.27
CA LEU A 216 4.00 1.05 -1.56
C LEU A 216 3.47 2.17 -0.65
N PHE A 217 2.15 2.35 -0.60
CA PHE A 217 1.56 3.45 0.16
C PHE A 217 1.61 3.23 1.66
N GLY A 218 1.63 1.97 2.13
CA GLY A 218 1.91 1.66 3.53
C GLY A 218 3.27 2.21 3.97
N VAL A 219 4.34 1.90 3.22
CA VAL A 219 5.69 2.40 3.52
C VAL A 219 5.78 3.91 3.32
N MET A 220 5.22 4.45 2.24
CA MET A 220 5.25 5.91 2.00
C MET A 220 4.54 6.70 3.08
N SER A 221 3.47 6.18 3.69
CA SER A 221 2.79 6.83 4.82
C SER A 221 3.71 6.95 6.04
N GLY A 222 4.50 5.90 6.32
CA GLY A 222 5.50 5.94 7.38
C GLY A 222 6.63 6.92 7.09
N ILE A 223 7.11 6.98 5.84
CA ILE A 223 8.11 7.99 5.41
C ILE A 223 7.55 9.41 5.60
N GLN A 224 6.30 9.66 5.21
CA GLN A 224 5.65 10.96 5.39
C GLN A 224 5.57 11.35 6.87
N ALA A 225 5.24 10.40 7.73
CA ALA A 225 5.21 10.63 9.17
C ALA A 225 6.60 10.81 9.79
N GLY A 226 7.65 10.33 9.12
CA GLY A 226 9.02 10.35 9.61
C GLY A 226 9.27 9.35 10.75
N ILE A 227 8.56 8.23 10.74
CA ILE A 227 8.71 7.15 11.72
C ILE A 227 9.74 6.11 11.26
N PRO A 228 10.30 5.31 12.20
CA PRO A 228 11.13 4.15 11.83
C PRO A 228 10.35 3.17 10.94
N MET A 229 11.00 2.68 9.89
CA MET A 229 10.42 1.72 8.97
C MET A 229 11.26 0.46 8.88
N HIS A 230 10.61 -0.71 8.94
CA HIS A 230 11.21 -2.01 8.70
C HIS A 230 10.50 -2.65 7.51
N VAL A 231 11.24 -2.93 6.44
CA VAL A 231 10.67 -3.44 5.20
C VAL A 231 11.38 -4.72 4.80
N TRP A 232 10.71 -5.85 4.98
CA TRP A 232 11.20 -7.18 4.58
C TRP A 232 10.86 -7.47 3.12
N SER A 233 11.60 -8.41 2.54
CA SER A 233 11.21 -8.91 1.22
C SER A 233 9.97 -9.82 1.31
N PRO A 234 9.08 -9.80 0.30
CA PRO A 234 7.94 -10.72 0.27
C PRO A 234 8.35 -12.19 0.38
N VAL A 235 9.49 -12.54 -0.22
CA VAL A 235 10.00 -13.90 -0.22
C VAL A 235 10.41 -14.35 1.19
N SER A 236 10.97 -13.46 2.03
CA SER A 236 11.36 -13.81 3.40
C SER A 236 10.13 -14.13 4.25
N PHE A 237 9.06 -13.35 4.13
CA PHE A 237 7.80 -13.62 4.82
C PHE A 237 7.22 -14.98 4.40
N ILE A 238 7.08 -15.21 3.10
CA ILE A 238 6.47 -16.46 2.57
C ILE A 238 7.26 -17.69 3.00
N LYS A 239 8.59 -17.60 3.06
CA LYS A 239 9.46 -18.71 3.48
C LYS A 239 9.41 -18.98 4.98
N ASN A 240 9.25 -17.96 5.80
CA ASN A 240 9.29 -18.08 7.26
C ASN A 240 8.39 -17.05 7.95
N PRO A 241 7.04 -17.22 7.91
CA PRO A 241 6.10 -16.26 8.51
C PRO A 241 6.32 -16.09 10.03
N GLY A 242 6.55 -17.19 10.76
CA GLY A 242 6.83 -17.14 12.20
C GLY A 242 8.13 -16.40 12.54
N GLY A 243 9.18 -16.57 11.72
CA GLY A 243 10.41 -15.80 11.84
C GLY A 243 10.18 -14.31 11.62
N TRP A 244 9.45 -13.97 10.57
CA TRP A 244 9.07 -12.58 10.30
C TRP A 244 8.29 -11.96 11.49
N LEU A 245 7.34 -12.69 12.07
CA LEU A 245 6.58 -12.18 13.21
C LEU A 245 7.49 -11.85 14.40
N ARG A 246 8.43 -12.74 14.73
CA ARG A 246 9.40 -12.49 15.80
C ARG A 246 10.26 -11.25 15.51
N GLU A 247 10.75 -11.10 14.29
CA GLU A 247 11.52 -9.93 13.87
C GLU A 247 10.69 -8.64 13.90
N PHE A 248 9.42 -8.70 13.44
CA PHE A 248 8.48 -7.59 13.49
C PHE A 248 8.28 -7.10 14.93
N LEU A 249 8.05 -8.01 15.87
CA LEU A 249 7.88 -7.66 17.29
C LEU A 249 9.19 -7.14 17.89
N ALA A 250 10.31 -7.79 17.63
CA ALA A 250 11.63 -7.38 18.12
C ALA A 250 12.07 -6.01 17.57
N SER A 251 11.65 -5.64 16.37
CA SER A 251 11.92 -4.33 15.78
C SER A 251 11.15 -3.19 16.43
N GLY A 252 10.19 -3.50 17.30
CA GLY A 252 9.29 -2.52 17.92
C GLY A 252 8.22 -1.97 16.99
N SER A 253 8.01 -2.62 15.83
CA SER A 253 6.96 -2.24 14.88
C SER A 253 5.58 -2.31 15.52
N THR A 254 4.76 -1.29 15.26
CA THR A 254 3.41 -1.14 15.85
C THR A 254 2.31 -1.24 14.80
N ILE A 255 2.67 -1.14 13.52
CA ILE A 255 1.75 -1.10 12.39
C ILE A 255 2.26 -2.01 11.28
N THR A 256 1.35 -2.80 10.72
CA THR A 256 1.59 -3.53 9.46
C THR A 256 0.34 -3.56 8.60
N ALA A 257 0.52 -3.91 7.32
CA ALA A 257 -0.57 -4.21 6.41
C ALA A 257 -0.28 -5.51 5.68
N MET A 258 -1.29 -6.39 5.59
CA MET A 258 -1.21 -7.60 4.79
C MET A 258 -2.61 -8.07 4.37
N PRO A 259 -2.72 -8.87 3.30
CA PRO A 259 -3.97 -9.52 2.94
C PRO A 259 -4.33 -10.67 3.92
N ASP A 260 -5.56 -11.13 3.84
CA ASP A 260 -6.13 -12.14 4.73
C ASP A 260 -5.27 -13.41 4.80
N PHE A 261 -4.73 -13.86 3.65
CA PHE A 261 -3.85 -15.03 3.63
C PHE A 261 -2.58 -14.86 4.48
N GLY A 262 -2.09 -13.64 4.65
CA GLY A 262 -0.92 -13.38 5.48
C GLY A 262 -1.18 -13.69 6.95
N TYR A 263 -2.35 -13.33 7.46
CA TYR A 263 -2.79 -13.68 8.81
C TYR A 263 -3.00 -15.19 8.98
N GLN A 264 -3.55 -15.86 7.95
CA GLN A 264 -3.66 -17.33 7.94
C GLN A 264 -2.29 -18.00 8.03
N MET A 265 -1.32 -17.52 7.24
CA MET A 265 0.05 -18.05 7.27
C MET A 265 0.71 -17.89 8.64
N LEU A 266 0.53 -16.74 9.29
CA LEU A 266 1.05 -16.51 10.65
C LEU A 266 0.40 -17.45 11.66
N ALA A 267 -0.93 -17.59 11.64
CA ALA A 267 -1.65 -18.49 12.53
C ALA A 267 -1.25 -19.96 12.33
N ALA A 268 -0.97 -20.36 11.09
CA ALA A 268 -0.52 -21.73 10.79
C ALA A 268 0.96 -21.98 11.16
N ALA A 269 1.81 -20.94 11.12
CA ALA A 269 3.26 -21.10 11.33
C ALA A 269 3.70 -20.99 12.80
N VAL A 270 2.84 -20.48 13.69
CA VAL A 270 3.16 -20.24 15.10
C VAL A 270 2.27 -21.12 15.97
N SER A 271 2.87 -21.98 16.81
CA SER A 271 2.12 -22.85 17.74
C SER A 271 1.43 -22.02 18.84
N GLN A 272 0.51 -22.64 19.59
CA GLN A 272 -0.16 -21.96 20.70
C GLN A 272 0.81 -21.57 21.81
N ASP A 273 1.75 -22.46 22.15
CA ASP A 273 2.75 -22.19 23.19
C ASP A 273 3.69 -21.04 22.77
N GLU A 274 4.13 -21.02 21.51
CA GLU A 274 4.91 -19.91 20.98
C GLU A 274 4.10 -18.61 20.99
N ALA A 275 2.84 -18.63 20.56
CA ALA A 275 1.97 -17.46 20.53
C ALA A 275 1.78 -16.87 21.94
N ALA A 276 1.66 -17.70 22.96
CA ALA A 276 1.56 -17.27 24.37
C ALA A 276 2.87 -16.66 24.91
N ALA A 277 4.02 -17.04 24.34
CA ALA A 277 5.32 -16.51 24.75
C ALA A 277 5.70 -15.19 24.03
N LEU A 278 4.96 -14.78 23.02
CA LEU A 278 5.19 -13.52 22.30
C LEU A 278 4.60 -12.33 23.09
N ASP A 279 5.24 -11.16 22.98
CA ASP A 279 4.63 -9.89 23.42
C ASP A 279 4.13 -9.10 22.21
N MET A 280 2.84 -9.17 21.96
CA MET A 280 2.15 -8.46 20.88
C MET A 280 1.41 -7.20 21.36
N SER A 281 1.56 -6.82 22.60
CA SER A 281 0.83 -5.71 23.23
C SER A 281 1.07 -4.35 22.54
N ARG A 282 2.23 -4.19 21.91
CA ARG A 282 2.60 -2.98 21.15
C ARG A 282 2.04 -2.96 19.72
N TRP A 283 1.58 -4.07 19.17
CA TRP A 283 0.99 -4.09 17.83
C TRP A 283 -0.35 -3.36 17.86
N ARG A 284 -0.36 -2.16 17.30
CA ARG A 284 -1.48 -1.20 17.42
C ARG A 284 -2.49 -1.34 16.27
N VAL A 285 -2.00 -1.51 15.04
CA VAL A 285 -2.84 -1.62 13.83
C VAL A 285 -2.34 -2.74 12.93
N ALA A 286 -3.17 -3.75 12.78
CA ALA A 286 -2.99 -4.88 11.88
C ALA A 286 -3.97 -4.73 10.70
N VAL A 287 -3.53 -3.99 9.65
CA VAL A 287 -4.37 -3.72 8.48
C VAL A 287 -4.58 -5.01 7.69
N ASN A 288 -5.84 -5.38 7.46
CA ASN A 288 -6.25 -6.51 6.62
C ASN A 288 -7.06 -5.99 5.43
N GLY A 289 -6.63 -6.28 4.20
CA GLY A 289 -7.27 -5.79 2.97
C GLY A 289 -6.69 -6.40 1.70
N SER A 290 -6.96 -5.78 0.55
CA SER A 290 -6.57 -6.23 -0.80
C SER A 290 -7.28 -7.48 -1.31
N GLU A 291 -7.96 -8.25 -0.45
CA GLU A 291 -8.78 -9.40 -0.79
C GLU A 291 -9.97 -9.52 0.19
N PRO A 292 -10.97 -10.38 -0.08
CA PRO A 292 -12.06 -10.60 0.86
C PRO A 292 -11.55 -11.09 2.22
N ILE A 293 -11.97 -10.42 3.28
CA ILE A 293 -11.57 -10.73 4.66
C ILE A 293 -12.48 -11.85 5.18
N SER A 294 -11.89 -12.95 5.64
CA SER A 294 -12.59 -14.09 6.21
C SER A 294 -12.84 -13.90 7.71
N ALA A 295 -14.09 -14.07 8.15
CA ALA A 295 -14.42 -14.07 9.57
C ALA A 295 -13.65 -15.17 10.33
N ALA A 296 -13.48 -16.35 9.73
CA ALA A 296 -12.71 -17.44 10.33
C ALA A 296 -11.25 -17.04 10.54
N THR A 297 -10.59 -16.45 9.52
CA THR A 297 -9.20 -15.98 9.64
C THR A 297 -9.04 -15.00 10.79
N VAL A 298 -9.94 -14.01 10.88
CA VAL A 298 -9.87 -12.97 11.92
C VAL A 298 -10.08 -13.59 13.31
N THR A 299 -11.03 -14.52 13.45
CA THR A 299 -11.28 -15.21 14.71
C THR A 299 -10.09 -16.08 15.11
N ASP A 300 -9.64 -16.97 14.23
CA ASP A 300 -8.55 -17.90 14.49
C ASP A 300 -7.25 -17.16 14.84
N PHE A 301 -6.92 -16.08 14.12
CA PHE A 301 -5.76 -15.26 14.41
C PHE A 301 -5.88 -14.57 15.77
N THR A 302 -7.03 -13.96 16.05
CA THR A 302 -7.24 -13.23 17.30
C THR A 302 -7.19 -14.17 18.51
N GLU A 303 -7.86 -15.33 18.43
CA GLU A 303 -7.88 -16.30 19.52
C GLU A 303 -6.50 -16.92 19.77
N ARG A 304 -5.78 -17.25 18.70
CA ARG A 304 -4.42 -17.82 18.79
C ARG A 304 -3.43 -16.89 19.48
N PHE A 305 -3.47 -15.59 19.14
CA PHE A 305 -2.49 -14.62 19.63
C PHE A 305 -2.98 -13.78 20.83
N ALA A 306 -4.21 -14.00 21.30
CA ALA A 306 -4.70 -13.32 22.51
C ALA A 306 -3.85 -13.57 23.77
N PRO A 307 -3.34 -14.81 24.03
CA PRO A 307 -2.45 -15.04 25.17
C PRO A 307 -1.15 -14.23 25.10
N GLY A 308 -0.65 -13.93 23.90
CA GLY A 308 0.52 -13.08 23.65
C GLY A 308 0.20 -11.57 23.65
N GLY A 309 -1.00 -11.17 24.01
CA GLY A 309 -1.40 -9.76 24.14
C GLY A 309 -1.95 -9.12 22.86
N PHE A 310 -2.22 -9.89 21.79
CA PHE A 310 -2.91 -9.36 20.62
C PHE A 310 -4.37 -9.04 20.95
N ARG A 311 -4.78 -7.81 20.70
CA ARG A 311 -6.14 -7.34 21.01
C ARG A 311 -7.02 -7.42 19.77
N PRO A 312 -8.28 -7.88 19.87
CA PRO A 312 -9.20 -7.95 18.72
C PRO A 312 -9.37 -6.61 17.99
N GLU A 313 -9.30 -5.50 18.72
CA GLU A 313 -9.40 -4.13 18.19
C GLU A 313 -8.19 -3.71 17.35
N THR A 314 -7.08 -4.46 17.43
CA THR A 314 -5.88 -4.26 16.60
C THR A 314 -6.14 -4.68 15.15
N MET A 315 -6.99 -5.70 14.92
CA MET A 315 -7.37 -6.15 13.57
C MET A 315 -8.21 -5.08 12.88
N PHE A 316 -7.71 -4.57 11.75
CA PHE A 316 -8.21 -3.38 11.10
C PHE A 316 -8.55 -3.68 9.64
N GLY A 317 -9.79 -4.13 9.39
CA GLY A 317 -10.27 -4.46 8.05
C GLY A 317 -10.50 -3.22 7.21
N VAL A 318 -9.91 -3.16 6.01
CA VAL A 318 -9.97 -2.00 5.14
C VAL A 318 -10.39 -2.38 3.72
N TYR A 319 -10.90 -1.39 2.98
CA TYR A 319 -11.09 -1.51 1.55
C TYR A 319 -10.33 -0.40 0.83
N GLY A 320 -9.66 -0.77 -0.25
CA GLY A 320 -8.89 0.15 -1.09
C GLY A 320 -8.78 -0.31 -2.53
N MET A 321 -8.33 0.61 -3.38
CA MET A 321 -8.05 0.37 -4.79
C MET A 321 -7.06 1.41 -5.31
N ALA A 322 -6.28 1.06 -6.33
CA ALA A 322 -5.25 1.93 -6.90
C ALA A 322 -5.83 3.24 -7.46
N GLU A 323 -7.06 3.23 -8.00
CA GLU A 323 -7.76 4.40 -8.53
C GLU A 323 -8.07 5.46 -7.45
N ALA A 324 -8.14 5.05 -6.19
CA ALA A 324 -8.27 5.94 -5.03
C ALA A 324 -6.92 6.19 -4.32
N THR A 325 -5.81 6.00 -5.01
CA THR A 325 -4.43 5.92 -4.47
C THR A 325 -4.24 4.65 -3.64
N LEU A 326 -5.07 4.38 -2.67
CA LEU A 326 -5.20 3.12 -1.93
C LEU A 326 -6.51 3.11 -1.14
N ALA A 327 -6.62 4.01 -0.16
CA ALA A 327 -7.64 3.95 0.88
C ALA A 327 -8.99 4.47 0.42
N VAL A 328 -10.03 3.65 0.51
CA VAL A 328 -11.43 4.03 0.25
C VAL A 328 -12.22 4.07 1.56
N THR A 329 -12.08 3.04 2.41
CA THR A 329 -12.78 3.00 3.70
C THR A 329 -11.90 2.43 4.79
N PHE A 330 -12.01 3.03 5.99
CA PHE A 330 -11.42 2.56 7.22
C PHE A 330 -12.49 2.45 8.31
N PRO A 331 -12.46 1.43 9.18
CA PRO A 331 -13.28 1.40 10.37
C PRO A 331 -12.78 2.43 11.39
N PRO A 332 -13.56 2.80 12.41
CA PRO A 332 -13.06 3.53 13.55
C PRO A 332 -11.96 2.75 14.29
N LEU A 333 -10.87 3.44 14.67
CA LEU A 333 -9.82 2.83 15.49
C LEU A 333 -10.38 2.33 16.83
N GLY A 334 -9.82 1.22 17.32
CA GLY A 334 -10.24 0.61 18.58
C GLY A 334 -11.58 -0.12 18.51
N ARG A 335 -12.14 -0.31 17.31
CA ARG A 335 -13.36 -1.09 17.09
C ARG A 335 -13.00 -2.49 16.63
N ARG A 336 -13.59 -3.50 17.27
CA ARG A 336 -13.48 -4.90 16.80
C ARG A 336 -14.09 -5.05 15.40
N PRO A 337 -13.54 -5.92 14.54
CA PRO A 337 -14.18 -6.30 13.29
C PRO A 337 -15.59 -6.82 13.53
N VAL A 338 -16.52 -6.42 12.67
CA VAL A 338 -17.93 -6.86 12.71
C VAL A 338 -18.24 -7.55 11.39
N PHE A 339 -18.81 -8.75 11.46
CA PHE A 339 -19.20 -9.55 10.30
C PHE A 339 -20.72 -9.71 10.27
N ASP A 340 -21.31 -9.42 9.12
CA ASP A 340 -22.73 -9.66 8.86
C ASP A 340 -22.89 -10.98 8.10
N TRP A 341 -23.78 -11.85 8.63
CA TRP A 341 -24.11 -13.11 8.01
C TRP A 341 -25.35 -12.93 7.13
N VAL A 342 -25.19 -13.16 5.82
CA VAL A 342 -26.27 -13.01 4.85
C VAL A 342 -26.66 -14.37 4.30
N ASP A 343 -27.97 -14.65 4.25
CA ASP A 343 -28.49 -15.86 3.61
C ASP A 343 -28.10 -15.91 2.13
N ARG A 344 -27.61 -17.07 1.67
CA ARG A 344 -27.16 -17.29 0.31
C ARG A 344 -28.26 -17.03 -0.74
N GLY A 345 -29.49 -17.43 -0.43
CA GLY A 345 -30.63 -17.22 -1.32
C GLY A 345 -31.01 -15.74 -1.42
N ALA A 346 -30.92 -14.99 -0.31
CA ALA A 346 -31.11 -13.55 -0.31
C ALA A 346 -30.05 -12.85 -1.16
N LEU A 347 -28.79 -13.26 -1.05
CA LEU A 347 -27.69 -12.73 -1.83
C LEU A 347 -27.85 -13.02 -3.35
N ALA A 348 -28.27 -14.22 -3.71
CA ALA A 348 -28.52 -14.60 -5.10
C ALA A 348 -29.66 -13.78 -5.71
N ARG A 349 -30.75 -13.58 -4.96
CA ARG A 349 -31.87 -12.72 -5.40
C ARG A 349 -31.45 -11.26 -5.59
N ALA A 350 -30.59 -10.74 -4.72
CA ALA A 350 -30.08 -9.37 -4.84
C ALA A 350 -29.16 -9.14 -6.06
N ARG A 351 -28.56 -10.21 -6.60
CA ARG A 351 -27.71 -10.17 -7.79
C ARG A 351 -28.46 -10.34 -9.12
N SER A 352 -29.77 -10.61 -9.11
CA SER A 352 -30.55 -10.73 -10.32
C SER A 352 -30.68 -9.37 -11.02
N PRO A 353 -30.49 -9.28 -12.35
CA PRO A 353 -30.70 -8.05 -13.11
C PRO A 353 -32.14 -7.55 -12.90
N GLY A 354 -32.32 -6.37 -12.37
CA GLY A 354 -33.61 -5.76 -12.07
C GLY A 354 -33.94 -5.62 -10.57
N SER A 355 -33.20 -6.24 -9.67
CA SER A 355 -33.35 -5.96 -8.24
C SER A 355 -32.45 -4.78 -7.86
N ALA A 356 -33.00 -3.58 -7.81
CA ALA A 356 -32.39 -2.42 -7.16
C ALA A 356 -32.37 -2.60 -5.62
N ALA A 357 -31.91 -3.77 -5.14
CA ALA A 357 -31.72 -4.01 -3.74
C ALA A 357 -30.49 -3.18 -3.30
N ARG A 358 -30.74 -2.09 -2.59
CA ARG A 358 -29.69 -1.45 -1.80
C ARG A 358 -29.18 -2.48 -0.81
N TRP A 359 -27.87 -2.70 -0.81
CA TRP A 359 -27.22 -3.43 0.25
C TRP A 359 -27.59 -2.78 1.58
N PRO A 360 -28.04 -3.51 2.61
CA PRO A 360 -28.08 -2.94 3.95
C PRO A 360 -26.68 -2.39 4.24
N ASP A 361 -26.61 -1.21 4.85
CA ASP A 361 -25.37 -0.53 5.16
C ASP A 361 -24.36 -1.56 5.71
N SER A 362 -23.41 -1.94 4.87
CA SER A 362 -22.35 -2.88 5.28
C SER A 362 -21.61 -2.23 6.44
N SER A 363 -21.24 -3.01 7.42
CA SER A 363 -20.46 -2.61 8.59
C SER A 363 -19.07 -2.01 8.26
N PHE A 364 -18.74 -1.86 6.99
CA PHE A 364 -17.61 -1.07 6.51
C PHE A 364 -17.98 0.41 6.58
N GLY A 365 -17.73 0.96 7.73
CA GLY A 365 -17.91 2.29 8.24
C GLY A 365 -18.13 3.43 7.27
N SER A 366 -19.39 3.78 7.04
CA SER A 366 -19.76 5.18 6.85
C SER A 366 -20.43 5.66 8.14
N PRO A 367 -19.86 6.61 8.89
CA PRO A 367 -20.39 6.99 10.19
C PRO A 367 -21.58 7.95 10.14
N THR A 368 -22.25 8.16 9.02
CA THR A 368 -23.34 9.12 8.95
C THR A 368 -24.49 8.68 8.05
N ARG A 369 -25.40 7.89 8.60
CA ARG A 369 -26.84 8.04 8.37
C ARG A 369 -27.62 7.38 9.52
N ARG A 370 -27.89 8.16 10.57
CA ARG A 370 -29.03 7.86 11.46
C ARG A 370 -30.27 7.80 10.58
N ARG A 371 -30.82 6.61 10.37
CA ARG A 371 -32.17 6.47 9.82
C ARG A 371 -33.13 7.20 10.75
N ALA A 372 -33.72 8.29 10.27
CA ALA A 372 -34.93 8.81 10.86
C ALA A 372 -35.97 7.65 10.83
N ARG A 373 -36.33 7.13 11.98
CA ARG A 373 -37.44 6.19 12.12
C ARG A 373 -38.68 6.88 11.58
N ARG A 374 -39.21 6.43 10.45
CA ARG A 374 -40.55 6.83 10.00
C ARG A 374 -41.51 6.29 11.06
N ARG A 375 -42.19 7.23 11.75
CA ARG A 375 -43.34 6.91 12.58
C ARG A 375 -44.40 6.26 11.69
N PRO A 376 -45.09 5.18 12.12
CA PRO A 376 -46.23 4.66 11.39
C PRO A 376 -47.33 5.73 11.41
N THR A 377 -47.80 6.15 10.23
CA THR A 377 -48.98 6.97 10.07
C THR A 377 -50.17 6.16 10.54
N ALA A 378 -50.82 6.65 11.57
CA ALA A 378 -52.10 6.10 12.06
C ALA A 378 -53.13 6.11 10.92
N ARG A 379 -53.62 4.94 10.53
CA ARG A 379 -54.78 4.77 9.69
C ARG A 379 -55.98 5.28 10.49
N SER A 380 -56.62 6.35 10.06
CA SER A 380 -57.92 6.81 10.54
C SER A 380 -58.98 5.75 10.19
N ALA A 381 -59.52 5.13 11.22
CA ALA A 381 -60.73 4.30 11.09
C ALA A 381 -61.92 5.25 10.79
N ARG A 382 -62.45 5.22 9.57
CA ARG A 382 -63.78 5.78 9.29
C ARG A 382 -64.83 4.77 9.68
N SER A 383 -65.55 5.11 10.73
CA SER A 383 -66.81 4.41 11.10
C SER A 383 -67.83 4.70 10.01
N ARG A 384 -68.42 3.64 9.45
CA ARG A 384 -69.69 3.69 8.71
C ARG A 384 -70.81 3.46 9.73
N SER A 385 -71.60 4.47 9.98
CA SER A 385 -72.95 4.32 10.52
C SER A 385 -73.94 4.47 9.37
N GLY A 386 -74.57 3.37 9.00
CA GLY A 386 -75.77 3.40 8.19
C GLY A 386 -76.96 3.14 9.10
N ALA A 387 -78.01 3.84 8.89
CA ALA A 387 -79.36 3.47 9.32
C ALA A 387 -80.39 4.02 8.37
N PRO A 388 -81.40 3.27 8.04
CA PRO A 388 -82.58 3.72 7.31
C PRO A 388 -83.73 4.02 8.24
N PRO A 389 -84.94 4.36 7.80
CA PRO A 389 -85.59 4.00 6.57
C PRO A 389 -85.64 5.06 5.52
#